data_6a8d8c9bc471cf29f815ea19384e4c86
#
_entry.id   6a8d8c9bc471cf29f815ea19384e4c86
#
_cell.length_a   1.000
_cell.length_b   1.000
_cell.length_c   1.000
_cell.angle_alpha   90.00
_cell.angle_beta   90.00
_cell.angle_gamma   90.00
#
_symmetry.space_group_name_H-M   'P 1'
#
loop_
_entity.id
_entity.type
_entity.pdbx_description
1 polymer ?
#
loop_
_entity_poly.entity_id
_entity_poly.type
_entity_poly.pdbx_seq_one_letter_code
_entity_poly.pdbx_strand_id
1 'polypeptide(L)'
;MPSTMQYRQLGKTGLKVSALSFGAWVTFGKQIGDPVARKLLHTAYDAGINFFDNAESYADGKAEVVMGAILKKSGWRRGSYLVSSKVFFGGEGDRPNEDGLSRKHMVEACHDALRRLQVDYLDLYYCHRPDPTVPIEESCRAMHDLIVQGKVLYWGTSEWSAAQIEAAHAVCDRLHLHHPVVEQPEYNLFHRARVEKEYAPLYRSPGLGTTIWSPLASGLLTGKYNKAVPKGARLDTPGMEWLRDAILKKPGIEKKVAAVAKLAAIAKSLGTSLPRLGIAWCLRNPNISTVILGASKVEQLTENLGALDVIEKLTPQVMRDLDAISGPLAD
;
A
#
# COMPACT_ATOMS: atom_id res chain seq x y z
N MET A 1 25.80 7.66 -6.31
CA MET A 1 24.57 7.48 -7.09
C MET A 1 23.56 6.81 -6.17
N PRO A 2 22.25 7.12 -6.23
CA PRO A 2 21.28 6.36 -5.46
C PRO A 2 21.35 4.89 -5.85
N SER A 3 21.10 3.99 -4.87
CA SER A 3 21.08 2.55 -5.12
C SER A 3 20.07 2.22 -6.21
N THR A 4 20.42 1.27 -7.08
CA THR A 4 19.53 0.81 -8.16
C THR A 4 18.26 0.18 -7.56
N MET A 5 17.10 0.46 -8.14
CA MET A 5 15.84 -0.16 -7.72
C MET A 5 15.96 -1.68 -7.73
N GLN A 6 15.62 -2.29 -6.59
CA GLN A 6 15.55 -3.74 -6.45
C GLN A 6 14.16 -4.23 -6.85
N TYR A 7 14.09 -5.41 -7.48
CA TYR A 7 12.82 -6.06 -7.80
C TYR A 7 12.70 -7.34 -7.00
N ARG A 8 11.53 -7.56 -6.42
CA ARG A 8 11.19 -8.70 -5.57
C ARG A 8 10.06 -9.49 -6.19
N GLN A 9 10.05 -10.78 -5.95
CA GLN A 9 8.93 -11.61 -6.36
C GLN A 9 7.72 -11.33 -5.46
N LEU A 10 6.53 -11.25 -6.06
CA LEU A 10 5.29 -11.09 -5.29
C LEU A 10 4.85 -12.46 -4.76
N GLY A 11 5.25 -12.77 -3.53
CA GLY A 11 5.04 -14.09 -2.95
C GLY A 11 5.63 -15.20 -3.83
N LYS A 12 4.89 -16.27 -4.04
CA LYS A 12 5.26 -17.40 -4.93
C LYS A 12 4.79 -17.23 -6.37
N THR A 13 4.33 -16.04 -6.78
CA THR A 13 3.96 -15.79 -8.17
C THR A 13 5.19 -15.56 -9.06
N GLY A 14 5.02 -15.59 -10.37
CA GLY A 14 6.05 -15.17 -11.33
C GLY A 14 6.21 -13.64 -11.44
N LEU A 15 5.35 -12.86 -10.77
CA LEU A 15 5.31 -11.41 -10.90
C LEU A 15 6.44 -10.74 -10.09
N LYS A 16 7.18 -9.82 -10.73
CA LYS A 16 8.22 -9.03 -10.08
C LYS A 16 7.75 -7.60 -9.87
N VAL A 17 7.78 -7.16 -8.61
CA VAL A 17 7.45 -5.79 -8.19
C VAL A 17 8.71 -5.06 -7.75
N SER A 18 8.81 -3.76 -8.00
CA SER A 18 9.86 -2.92 -7.43
C SER A 18 9.73 -2.90 -5.89
N ALA A 19 10.84 -2.91 -5.17
CA ALA A 19 10.86 -2.90 -3.71
C ALA A 19 10.13 -1.69 -3.11
N LEU A 20 10.09 -0.59 -3.83
CA LEU A 20 9.26 0.59 -3.57
C LEU A 20 8.21 0.71 -4.67
N SER A 21 7.00 1.08 -4.31
CA SER A 21 5.88 1.35 -5.21
C SER A 21 5.26 2.71 -4.89
N PHE A 22 4.36 3.18 -5.74
CA PHE A 22 3.77 4.51 -5.57
C PHE A 22 2.24 4.46 -5.60
N GLY A 23 1.62 4.98 -4.52
CA GLY A 23 0.17 4.97 -4.33
C GLY A 23 -0.47 6.35 -4.47
N ALA A 24 -1.70 6.38 -4.93
CA ALA A 24 -2.49 7.58 -5.17
C ALA A 24 -3.29 8.08 -3.95
N TRP A 25 -3.36 7.27 -2.87
CA TRP A 25 -4.24 7.56 -1.72
C TRP A 25 -3.99 8.94 -1.11
N VAL A 26 -5.06 9.70 -0.89
CA VAL A 26 -5.13 11.07 -0.35
C VAL A 26 -4.53 12.13 -1.28
N THR A 27 -3.61 11.78 -2.16
CA THR A 27 -2.86 12.75 -2.98
C THR A 27 -3.58 13.08 -4.30
N PHE A 28 -3.83 12.07 -5.14
CA PHE A 28 -4.38 12.27 -6.48
C PHE A 28 -5.87 12.62 -6.42
N GLY A 29 -6.28 13.57 -7.24
CA GLY A 29 -7.67 14.02 -7.33
C GLY A 29 -8.19 14.81 -6.12
N LYS A 30 -7.35 15.02 -5.06
CA LYS A 30 -7.76 15.74 -3.84
C LYS A 30 -6.71 16.74 -3.36
N GLN A 31 -5.53 16.26 -2.93
CA GLN A 31 -4.51 17.11 -2.27
C GLN A 31 -3.62 17.85 -3.26
N ILE A 32 -3.37 17.27 -4.43
CA ILE A 32 -2.47 17.82 -5.45
C ILE A 32 -3.18 17.93 -6.81
N GLY A 33 -2.79 18.93 -7.59
CA GLY A 33 -3.25 19.07 -8.98
C GLY A 33 -2.54 18.11 -9.94
N ASP A 34 -3.18 17.89 -11.11
CA ASP A 34 -2.70 16.95 -12.13
C ASP A 34 -1.25 17.17 -12.60
N PRO A 35 -0.73 18.43 -12.75
CA PRO A 35 0.66 18.63 -13.12
C PRO A 35 1.65 18.06 -12.09
N VAL A 36 1.34 18.18 -10.80
CA VAL A 36 2.17 17.63 -9.71
C VAL A 36 2.06 16.11 -9.68
N ALA A 37 0.84 15.57 -9.81
CA ALA A 37 0.58 14.14 -9.90
C ALA A 37 1.37 13.50 -11.05
N ARG A 38 1.34 14.13 -12.24
CA ARG A 38 2.11 13.69 -13.40
C ARG A 38 3.61 13.69 -13.12
N LYS A 39 4.15 14.77 -12.55
CA LYS A 39 5.57 14.87 -12.22
C LYS A 39 6.01 13.78 -11.23
N LEU A 40 5.18 13.50 -10.21
CA LEU A 40 5.43 12.44 -9.25
C LEU A 40 5.44 11.07 -9.91
N LEU A 41 4.44 10.76 -10.76
CA LEU A 41 4.35 9.46 -11.42
C LEU A 41 5.55 9.22 -12.35
N HIS A 42 5.96 10.23 -13.13
CA HIS A 42 7.15 10.18 -13.98
C HIS A 42 8.43 10.00 -13.15
N THR A 43 8.61 10.79 -12.09
CA THR A 43 9.76 10.63 -11.18
C THR A 43 9.82 9.22 -10.57
N ALA A 44 8.68 8.64 -10.19
CA ALA A 44 8.61 7.28 -9.68
C ALA A 44 9.03 6.26 -10.75
N TYR A 45 8.47 6.35 -11.95
CA TYR A 45 8.78 5.45 -13.05
C TYR A 45 10.26 5.55 -13.47
N ASP A 46 10.80 6.75 -13.62
CA ASP A 46 12.19 7.00 -13.99
C ASP A 46 13.18 6.49 -12.92
N ALA A 47 12.75 6.43 -11.65
CA ALA A 47 13.50 5.82 -10.55
C ALA A 47 13.40 4.28 -10.52
N GLY A 48 12.69 3.65 -11.47
CA GLY A 48 12.53 2.20 -11.57
C GLY A 48 11.34 1.63 -10.80
N ILE A 49 10.46 2.46 -10.26
CA ILE A 49 9.17 1.98 -9.72
C ILE A 49 8.35 1.42 -10.88
N ASN A 50 7.92 0.17 -10.75
CA ASN A 50 7.07 -0.48 -11.73
C ASN A 50 5.64 -0.77 -11.23
N PHE A 51 5.31 -0.45 -9.97
CA PHE A 51 3.98 -0.72 -9.44
C PHE A 51 3.31 0.57 -8.93
N PHE A 52 2.10 0.83 -9.45
CA PHE A 52 1.25 1.99 -9.16
C PHE A 52 -0.08 1.53 -8.56
N ASP A 53 -0.35 1.95 -7.32
CA ASP A 53 -1.50 1.50 -6.53
C ASP A 53 -2.61 2.54 -6.47
N ASN A 54 -3.84 2.11 -6.66
CA ASN A 54 -5.05 2.92 -6.61
C ASN A 54 -6.22 2.16 -5.94
N ALA A 55 -7.39 2.77 -5.84
CA ALA A 55 -8.65 2.16 -5.41
C ALA A 55 -9.84 3.00 -5.92
N GLU A 56 -11.00 2.37 -6.08
CA GLU A 56 -12.26 3.04 -6.49
C GLU A 56 -12.64 4.20 -5.57
N SER A 57 -12.42 4.03 -4.26
CA SER A 57 -12.78 5.02 -3.23
C SER A 57 -11.81 6.20 -3.11
N TYR A 58 -10.65 6.16 -3.79
CA TYR A 58 -9.69 7.25 -3.66
C TYR A 58 -10.17 8.50 -4.39
N ALA A 59 -10.52 9.52 -3.62
CA ALA A 59 -11.14 10.75 -4.12
C ALA A 59 -12.39 10.46 -5.00
N ASP A 60 -13.20 9.48 -4.59
CA ASP A 60 -14.43 9.07 -5.28
C ASP A 60 -14.17 8.72 -6.77
N GLY A 61 -13.16 7.89 -7.02
CA GLY A 61 -12.73 7.47 -8.35
C GLY A 61 -11.82 8.47 -9.09
N LYS A 62 -11.74 9.73 -8.66
CA LYS A 62 -10.91 10.75 -9.33
C LYS A 62 -9.44 10.43 -9.34
N ALA A 63 -8.94 9.73 -8.30
CA ALA A 63 -7.54 9.31 -8.27
C ALA A 63 -7.20 8.34 -9.41
N GLU A 64 -8.12 7.45 -9.77
CA GLU A 64 -7.97 6.55 -10.93
C GLU A 64 -8.04 7.32 -12.24
N VAL A 65 -8.96 8.29 -12.39
CA VAL A 65 -9.06 9.15 -13.57
C VAL A 65 -7.77 9.92 -13.81
N VAL A 66 -7.20 10.54 -12.77
CA VAL A 66 -5.93 11.28 -12.86
C VAL A 66 -4.78 10.35 -13.24
N MET A 67 -4.65 9.20 -12.56
CA MET A 67 -3.60 8.22 -12.87
C MET A 67 -3.76 7.68 -14.29
N GLY A 68 -4.95 7.31 -14.70
CA GLY A 68 -5.25 6.79 -16.04
C GLY A 68 -4.89 7.79 -17.15
N ALA A 69 -5.25 9.07 -16.97
CA ALA A 69 -4.88 10.13 -17.91
C ALA A 69 -3.36 10.29 -18.04
N ILE A 70 -2.62 10.12 -16.95
CA ILE A 70 -1.15 10.19 -16.95
C ILE A 70 -0.57 8.97 -17.65
N LEU A 71 -0.99 7.75 -17.27
CA LEU A 71 -0.52 6.49 -17.87
C LEU A 71 -0.73 6.49 -19.39
N LYS A 72 -1.93 6.90 -19.85
CA LYS A 72 -2.25 6.98 -21.28
C LYS A 72 -1.35 7.95 -22.05
N LYS A 73 -1.06 9.12 -21.45
CA LYS A 73 -0.25 10.16 -22.07
C LYS A 73 1.25 9.92 -21.98
N SER A 74 1.71 9.07 -21.06
CA SER A 74 3.14 8.82 -20.83
C SER A 74 3.81 8.02 -21.95
N GLY A 75 3.04 7.28 -22.76
CA GLY A 75 3.56 6.44 -23.84
C GLY A 75 4.40 5.25 -23.33
N TRP A 76 4.33 4.93 -22.05
CA TRP A 76 5.03 3.78 -21.48
C TRP A 76 4.45 2.48 -22.04
N ARG A 77 5.33 1.52 -22.34
CA ARG A 77 4.86 0.20 -22.75
C ARG A 77 4.06 -0.44 -21.62
N ARG A 78 2.86 -0.96 -21.92
CA ARG A 78 1.97 -1.57 -20.89
C ARG A 78 2.67 -2.65 -20.05
N GLY A 79 3.55 -3.43 -20.64
CA GLY A 79 4.33 -4.46 -19.94
C GLY A 79 5.46 -3.94 -19.08
N SER A 80 5.72 -2.61 -19.02
CA SER A 80 6.78 -2.03 -18.19
C SER A 80 6.31 -1.58 -16.81
N TYR A 81 5.00 -1.61 -16.54
CA TYR A 81 4.43 -1.23 -15.26
C TYR A 81 3.24 -2.11 -14.87
N LEU A 82 2.99 -2.16 -13.59
CA LEU A 82 1.86 -2.81 -12.94
C LEU A 82 0.93 -1.74 -12.38
N VAL A 83 -0.38 -1.95 -12.53
CA VAL A 83 -1.39 -1.07 -11.97
C VAL A 83 -2.41 -1.88 -11.19
N SER A 84 -2.80 -1.39 -10.03
CA SER A 84 -3.84 -2.00 -9.20
C SER A 84 -5.03 -1.09 -8.98
N SER A 85 -6.15 -1.73 -8.66
CA SER A 85 -7.28 -1.08 -8.00
C SER A 85 -7.84 -1.97 -6.90
N LYS A 86 -8.83 -1.47 -6.16
CA LYS A 86 -9.44 -2.15 -5.01
C LYS A 86 -10.94 -1.86 -4.97
N VAL A 87 -11.71 -2.84 -4.50
CA VAL A 87 -13.16 -2.77 -4.38
C VAL A 87 -13.60 -3.02 -2.93
N PHE A 88 -14.48 -2.18 -2.40
CA PHE A 88 -15.21 -2.36 -1.15
C PHE A 88 -16.00 -1.11 -0.75
N PHE A 89 -15.37 0.08 -0.70
CA PHE A 89 -15.97 1.28 -0.12
C PHE A 89 -16.88 2.04 -1.08
N GLY A 90 -16.98 1.60 -2.34
CA GLY A 90 -17.65 2.32 -3.40
C GLY A 90 -16.84 3.51 -3.94
N GLY A 91 -17.34 4.09 -5.02
CA GLY A 91 -16.81 5.30 -5.64
C GLY A 91 -17.73 6.49 -5.38
N GLU A 92 -18.41 6.99 -6.42
CA GLU A 92 -19.29 8.17 -6.33
C GLU A 92 -20.70 7.87 -5.76
N GLY A 93 -21.10 6.61 -5.65
CA GLY A 93 -22.46 6.21 -5.23
C GLY A 93 -22.58 5.92 -3.74
N ASP A 94 -23.83 6.00 -3.25
CA ASP A 94 -24.21 5.67 -1.87
C ASP A 94 -25.46 4.76 -1.79
N ARG A 95 -25.87 4.18 -2.93
CA ARG A 95 -27.06 3.31 -3.01
C ARG A 95 -26.74 1.87 -2.67
N PRO A 96 -27.72 1.07 -2.29
CA PRO A 96 -27.54 -0.36 -2.11
C PRO A 96 -26.85 -1.02 -3.32
N ASN A 97 -25.83 -1.85 -3.05
CA ASN A 97 -24.98 -2.54 -4.02
C ASN A 97 -23.93 -1.67 -4.75
N GLU A 98 -23.68 -0.45 -4.30
CA GLU A 98 -22.59 0.38 -4.80
C GLU A 98 -21.35 0.31 -3.89
N ASP A 99 -21.38 -0.57 -2.85
CA ASP A 99 -20.28 -0.90 -1.96
C ASP A 99 -20.23 -2.39 -1.62
N GLY A 100 -19.29 -2.82 -0.78
CA GLY A 100 -19.12 -4.20 -0.31
C GLY A 100 -18.46 -5.13 -1.33
N LEU A 101 -18.53 -6.43 -1.07
CA LEU A 101 -17.93 -7.47 -1.90
C LEU A 101 -18.96 -8.36 -2.61
N SER A 102 -20.18 -7.85 -2.83
CA SER A 102 -21.14 -8.57 -3.66
C SER A 102 -20.56 -8.77 -5.07
N ARG A 103 -20.85 -9.91 -5.70
CA ARG A 103 -20.43 -10.20 -7.08
C ARG A 103 -20.79 -9.05 -8.04
N LYS A 104 -21.98 -8.47 -7.87
CA LYS A 104 -22.43 -7.34 -8.68
C LYS A 104 -21.46 -6.18 -8.58
N HIS A 105 -21.21 -5.69 -7.35
CA HIS A 105 -20.32 -4.55 -7.12
C HIS A 105 -18.90 -4.85 -7.58
N MET A 106 -18.35 -6.03 -7.25
CA MET A 106 -16.98 -6.39 -7.65
C MET A 106 -16.76 -6.35 -9.16
N VAL A 107 -17.73 -6.82 -9.94
CA VAL A 107 -17.64 -6.84 -11.41
C VAL A 107 -17.78 -5.42 -11.98
N GLU A 108 -18.78 -4.67 -11.54
CA GLU A 108 -19.03 -3.30 -12.00
C GLU A 108 -17.87 -2.37 -11.63
N ALA A 109 -17.41 -2.40 -10.37
CA ALA A 109 -16.27 -1.63 -9.90
C ALA A 109 -14.97 -1.95 -10.68
N CYS A 110 -14.75 -3.20 -11.05
CA CYS A 110 -13.61 -3.59 -11.90
C CYS A 110 -13.70 -2.92 -13.27
N HIS A 111 -14.86 -2.99 -13.93
CA HIS A 111 -15.06 -2.36 -15.24
C HIS A 111 -14.90 -0.84 -15.16
N ASP A 112 -15.39 -0.24 -14.08
CA ASP A 112 -15.26 1.19 -13.82
C ASP A 112 -13.82 1.60 -13.60
N ALA A 113 -13.06 0.83 -12.80
CA ALA A 113 -11.63 1.05 -12.60
C ALA A 113 -10.85 0.97 -13.92
N LEU A 114 -11.13 -0.01 -14.78
CA LEU A 114 -10.52 -0.13 -16.10
C LEU A 114 -10.78 1.10 -16.98
N ARG A 115 -12.03 1.61 -16.96
CA ARG A 115 -12.39 2.84 -17.71
C ARG A 115 -11.67 4.06 -17.15
N ARG A 116 -11.67 4.26 -15.82
CA ARG A 116 -11.03 5.40 -15.16
C ARG A 116 -9.51 5.37 -15.33
N LEU A 117 -8.89 4.21 -15.17
CA LEU A 117 -7.44 4.01 -15.36
C LEU A 117 -7.01 3.95 -16.82
N GLN A 118 -7.95 3.83 -17.77
CA GLN A 118 -7.71 3.74 -19.21
C GLN A 118 -6.75 2.59 -19.59
N VAL A 119 -6.94 1.42 -18.97
CA VAL A 119 -6.19 0.20 -19.21
C VAL A 119 -7.14 -0.96 -19.54
N ASP A 120 -6.65 -1.95 -20.28
CA ASP A 120 -7.45 -3.11 -20.71
C ASP A 120 -7.58 -4.16 -19.60
N TYR A 121 -6.61 -4.20 -18.67
CA TYR A 121 -6.58 -5.12 -17.54
C TYR A 121 -5.85 -4.50 -16.34
N LEU A 122 -6.23 -4.94 -15.14
CA LEU A 122 -5.50 -4.68 -13.89
C LEU A 122 -4.49 -5.81 -13.65
N ASP A 123 -3.27 -5.45 -13.28
CA ASP A 123 -2.27 -6.45 -12.87
C ASP A 123 -2.63 -7.05 -11.52
N LEU A 124 -3.12 -6.23 -10.59
CA LEU A 124 -3.57 -6.63 -9.26
C LEU A 124 -4.94 -6.00 -8.95
N TYR A 125 -5.86 -6.80 -8.43
CA TYR A 125 -7.16 -6.32 -7.95
C TYR A 125 -7.41 -6.83 -6.54
N TYR A 126 -7.78 -5.93 -5.63
CA TYR A 126 -7.89 -6.27 -4.20
C TYR A 126 -9.31 -6.17 -3.69
N CYS A 127 -9.72 -7.14 -2.85
CA CYS A 127 -10.78 -6.92 -1.88
C CYS A 127 -10.25 -5.97 -0.80
N HIS A 128 -10.66 -4.70 -0.82
CA HIS A 128 -10.06 -3.62 -0.02
C HIS A 128 -10.24 -3.81 1.48
N ARG A 129 -11.33 -4.50 1.89
CA ARG A 129 -11.61 -4.93 3.28
C ARG A 129 -12.35 -6.27 3.24
N PRO A 130 -12.33 -7.04 4.33
CA PRO A 130 -13.23 -8.19 4.47
C PRO A 130 -14.68 -7.71 4.59
N ASP A 131 -15.60 -8.43 3.96
CA ASP A 131 -17.03 -8.17 4.06
C ASP A 131 -17.71 -9.28 4.86
N PRO A 132 -18.13 -9.02 6.10
CA PRO A 132 -18.79 -10.03 6.92
C PRO A 132 -20.21 -10.38 6.46
N THR A 133 -20.77 -9.57 5.55
CA THR A 133 -22.14 -9.76 5.04
C THR A 133 -22.19 -10.62 3.77
N VAL A 134 -21.02 -10.83 3.13
CA VAL A 134 -20.90 -11.59 1.89
C VAL A 134 -20.11 -12.89 2.13
N PRO A 135 -20.62 -14.05 1.67
CA PRO A 135 -19.86 -15.29 1.74
C PRO A 135 -18.53 -15.19 0.99
N ILE A 136 -17.43 -15.62 1.59
CA ILE A 136 -16.08 -15.61 0.97
C ILE A 136 -16.08 -16.31 -0.40
N GLU A 137 -16.90 -17.36 -0.56
CA GLU A 137 -17.05 -18.07 -1.83
C GLU A 137 -17.53 -17.16 -2.96
N GLU A 138 -18.45 -16.23 -2.70
CA GLU A 138 -18.94 -15.28 -3.71
C GLU A 138 -17.81 -14.38 -4.22
N SER A 139 -17.01 -13.84 -3.29
CA SER A 139 -15.85 -13.02 -3.63
C SER A 139 -14.78 -13.81 -4.42
N CYS A 140 -14.49 -15.06 -4.00
CA CYS A 140 -13.53 -15.92 -4.71
C CYS A 140 -13.99 -16.22 -6.14
N ARG A 141 -15.29 -16.51 -6.34
CA ARG A 141 -15.86 -16.76 -7.68
C ARG A 141 -15.82 -15.50 -8.54
N ALA A 142 -16.18 -14.34 -7.99
CA ALA A 142 -16.15 -13.08 -8.72
C ALA A 142 -14.73 -12.74 -9.21
N MET A 143 -13.71 -12.88 -8.35
CA MET A 143 -12.31 -12.66 -8.71
C MET A 143 -11.81 -13.66 -9.75
N HIS A 144 -12.18 -14.94 -9.61
CA HIS A 144 -11.86 -15.97 -10.60
C HIS A 144 -12.40 -15.62 -11.98
N ASP A 145 -13.69 -15.23 -12.05
CA ASP A 145 -14.33 -14.90 -13.32
C ASP A 145 -13.70 -13.68 -13.98
N LEU A 146 -13.32 -12.66 -13.20
CA LEU A 146 -12.61 -11.49 -13.74
C LEU A 146 -11.22 -11.86 -14.31
N ILE A 147 -10.54 -12.84 -13.69
CA ILE A 147 -9.28 -13.37 -14.22
C ILE A 147 -9.52 -14.16 -15.51
N VAL A 148 -10.50 -15.05 -15.53
CA VAL A 148 -10.85 -15.84 -16.74
C VAL A 148 -11.24 -14.92 -17.92
N GLN A 149 -11.89 -13.80 -17.62
CA GLN A 149 -12.23 -12.76 -18.62
C GLN A 149 -11.01 -11.93 -19.06
N GLY A 150 -9.83 -12.11 -18.46
CA GLY A 150 -8.63 -11.30 -18.73
C GLY A 150 -8.71 -9.85 -18.28
N LYS A 151 -9.63 -9.52 -17.36
CA LYS A 151 -9.78 -8.18 -16.80
C LYS A 151 -8.84 -7.92 -15.62
N VAL A 152 -8.44 -9.00 -14.95
CA VAL A 152 -7.52 -9.00 -13.81
C VAL A 152 -6.49 -10.11 -14.04
N LEU A 153 -5.22 -9.89 -13.70
CA LEU A 153 -4.21 -10.94 -13.82
C LEU A 153 -3.99 -11.69 -12.50
N TYR A 154 -3.95 -10.97 -11.39
CA TYR A 154 -3.82 -11.53 -10.04
C TYR A 154 -4.76 -10.78 -9.09
N TRP A 155 -5.25 -11.49 -8.08
CA TRP A 155 -6.05 -10.85 -7.06
C TRP A 155 -5.50 -11.05 -5.65
N GLY A 156 -5.92 -10.19 -4.75
CA GLY A 156 -5.52 -10.24 -3.37
C GLY A 156 -6.52 -9.59 -2.44
N THR A 157 -6.11 -9.46 -1.20
CA THR A 157 -6.91 -8.93 -0.10
C THR A 157 -6.18 -7.76 0.57
N SER A 158 -6.89 -6.96 1.35
CA SER A 158 -6.31 -5.90 2.16
C SER A 158 -6.98 -5.88 3.53
N GLU A 159 -6.14 -5.90 4.58
CA GLU A 159 -6.57 -5.94 5.98
C GLU A 159 -7.41 -7.19 6.35
N TRP A 160 -7.31 -8.28 5.59
CA TRP A 160 -7.90 -9.54 5.96
C TRP A 160 -7.07 -10.23 7.05
N SER A 161 -7.74 -10.94 7.97
CA SER A 161 -7.04 -11.79 8.93
C SER A 161 -6.45 -13.02 8.25
N ALA A 162 -5.46 -13.65 8.89
CA ALA A 162 -4.89 -14.90 8.39
C ALA A 162 -5.97 -15.97 8.19
N ALA A 163 -6.91 -16.09 9.14
CA ALA A 163 -8.02 -17.04 9.05
C ALA A 163 -8.93 -16.78 7.84
N GLN A 164 -9.19 -15.51 7.50
CA GLN A 164 -10.00 -15.17 6.33
C GLN A 164 -9.26 -15.49 5.01
N ILE A 165 -7.95 -15.24 4.97
CA ILE A 165 -7.11 -15.59 3.80
C ILE A 165 -7.06 -17.11 3.64
N GLU A 166 -6.87 -17.86 4.72
CA GLU A 166 -6.89 -19.35 4.70
C GLU A 166 -8.25 -19.88 4.25
N ALA A 167 -9.35 -19.28 4.73
CA ALA A 167 -10.71 -19.66 4.29
C ALA A 167 -10.90 -19.40 2.78
N ALA A 168 -10.38 -18.28 2.25
CA ALA A 168 -10.43 -18.02 0.82
C ALA A 168 -9.60 -19.05 0.02
N HIS A 169 -8.42 -19.43 0.51
CA HIS A 169 -7.61 -20.50 -0.10
C HIS A 169 -8.35 -21.84 -0.11
N ALA A 170 -8.95 -22.24 1.03
CA ALA A 170 -9.72 -23.48 1.12
C ALA A 170 -10.91 -23.52 0.15
N VAL A 171 -11.60 -22.39 -0.03
CA VAL A 171 -12.65 -22.26 -1.05
C VAL A 171 -12.08 -22.42 -2.45
N CYS A 172 -10.98 -21.75 -2.76
CA CYS A 172 -10.35 -21.82 -4.08
C CYS A 172 -9.83 -23.22 -4.39
N ASP A 173 -9.24 -23.93 -3.44
CA ASP A 173 -8.82 -25.32 -3.59
C ASP A 173 -10.01 -26.24 -3.91
N ARG A 174 -11.07 -26.16 -3.10
CA ARG A 174 -12.27 -26.99 -3.25
C ARG A 174 -12.97 -26.80 -4.59
N LEU A 175 -12.96 -25.57 -5.11
CA LEU A 175 -13.72 -25.18 -6.32
C LEU A 175 -12.83 -24.97 -7.56
N HIS A 176 -11.53 -25.26 -7.45
CA HIS A 176 -10.53 -25.06 -8.52
C HIS A 176 -10.52 -23.63 -9.07
N LEU A 177 -10.56 -22.63 -8.16
CA LEU A 177 -10.54 -21.21 -8.50
C LEU A 177 -9.11 -20.64 -8.40
N HIS A 178 -8.87 -19.48 -9.01
CA HIS A 178 -7.64 -18.72 -8.81
C HIS A 178 -7.57 -18.22 -7.37
N HIS A 179 -6.44 -18.47 -6.71
CA HIS A 179 -6.21 -18.09 -5.31
C HIS A 179 -5.86 -16.62 -5.15
N PRO A 180 -6.15 -16.00 -3.98
CA PRO A 180 -5.52 -14.74 -3.60
C PRO A 180 -4.00 -14.96 -3.43
N VAL A 181 -3.19 -14.12 -4.04
CA VAL A 181 -1.73 -14.28 -4.05
C VAL A 181 -1.01 -13.22 -3.23
N VAL A 182 -1.72 -12.19 -2.82
CA VAL A 182 -1.16 -11.01 -2.16
C VAL A 182 -2.11 -10.43 -1.12
N GLU A 183 -1.52 -9.93 -0.04
CA GLU A 183 -2.21 -9.13 0.98
C GLU A 183 -1.62 -7.72 1.00
N GLN A 184 -2.47 -6.72 1.21
CA GLN A 184 -2.05 -5.33 1.40
C GLN A 184 -2.34 -4.87 2.83
N PRO A 185 -1.42 -5.11 3.81
CA PRO A 185 -1.59 -4.72 5.19
C PRO A 185 -0.92 -3.38 5.50
N GLU A 186 -1.36 -2.70 6.58
CA GLU A 186 -0.55 -1.68 7.22
C GLU A 186 0.72 -2.32 7.81
N TYR A 187 1.88 -1.69 7.60
CA TYR A 187 3.12 -2.12 8.23
C TYR A 187 4.09 -0.98 8.44
N ASN A 188 4.49 -0.78 9.68
CA ASN A 188 5.47 0.22 10.09
C ASN A 188 6.01 -0.11 11.51
N LEU A 189 6.95 0.65 12.01
CA LEU A 189 7.57 0.46 13.33
C LEU A 189 6.57 0.39 14.51
N PHE A 190 5.33 0.88 14.33
CA PHE A 190 4.29 0.89 15.36
C PHE A 190 3.09 0.02 15.02
N HIS A 191 3.09 -0.67 13.89
CA HIS A 191 2.04 -1.59 13.46
C HIS A 191 2.68 -2.83 12.83
N ARG A 192 2.84 -3.91 13.58
CA ARG A 192 3.74 -5.02 13.24
C ARG A 192 3.12 -6.40 13.37
N ALA A 193 2.24 -6.60 14.36
CA ALA A 193 1.83 -7.93 14.80
C ALA A 193 1.21 -8.76 13.66
N ARG A 194 0.38 -8.14 12.84
CA ARG A 194 -0.25 -8.81 11.70
C ARG A 194 0.78 -9.36 10.72
N VAL A 195 1.72 -8.54 10.30
CA VAL A 195 2.73 -8.91 9.31
C VAL A 195 3.77 -9.87 9.88
N GLU A 196 4.24 -9.64 11.11
CA GLU A 196 5.36 -10.41 11.66
C GLU A 196 4.93 -11.70 12.35
N LYS A 197 3.73 -11.76 12.92
CA LYS A 197 3.23 -12.90 13.70
C LYS A 197 2.07 -13.60 13.00
N GLU A 198 0.97 -12.88 12.75
CA GLU A 198 -0.26 -13.46 12.25
C GLU A 198 -0.08 -14.08 10.85
N TYR A 199 0.59 -13.38 9.93
CA TYR A 199 0.83 -13.88 8.56
C TYR A 199 2.06 -14.78 8.42
N ALA A 200 2.85 -15.02 9.49
CA ALA A 200 4.06 -15.81 9.40
C ALA A 200 3.87 -17.23 8.80
N PRO A 201 2.77 -17.96 9.07
CA PRO A 201 2.50 -19.23 8.41
C PRO A 201 2.23 -19.06 6.90
N LEU A 202 1.51 -17.99 6.50
CA LEU A 202 1.07 -17.75 5.13
C LEU A 202 2.23 -17.47 4.16
N TYR A 203 3.34 -16.94 4.63
CA TYR A 203 4.53 -16.73 3.80
C TYR A 203 5.19 -18.04 3.37
N ARG A 204 5.09 -19.07 4.20
CA ARG A 204 5.62 -20.42 3.90
C ARG A 204 4.66 -21.20 3.03
N SER A 205 3.39 -21.20 3.39
CA SER A 205 2.31 -21.85 2.64
C SER A 205 1.03 -21.02 2.86
N PRO A 206 0.40 -20.54 1.80
CA PRO A 206 0.62 -20.77 0.35
C PRO A 206 1.77 -19.97 -0.29
N GLY A 207 2.46 -19.10 0.45
CA GLY A 207 3.52 -18.25 -0.09
C GLY A 207 2.99 -16.88 -0.49
N LEU A 208 2.25 -16.26 0.42
CA LEU A 208 1.61 -14.97 0.28
C LEU A 208 2.62 -13.86 -0.02
N GLY A 209 2.35 -13.03 -1.03
CA GLY A 209 3.03 -11.76 -1.24
C GLY A 209 2.46 -10.65 -0.37
N THR A 210 3.22 -9.57 -0.15
CA THR A 210 2.71 -8.40 0.56
C THR A 210 3.07 -7.09 -0.14
N THR A 211 2.09 -6.19 -0.21
CA THR A 211 2.26 -4.82 -0.71
C THR A 211 1.85 -3.86 0.40
N ILE A 212 2.79 -3.50 1.28
CA ILE A 212 2.46 -2.80 2.53
C ILE A 212 2.18 -1.32 2.31
N TRP A 213 1.21 -0.80 3.06
CA TRP A 213 0.87 0.61 3.07
C TRP A 213 1.24 1.29 4.40
N SER A 214 1.26 2.64 4.41
CA SER A 214 1.57 3.48 5.58
C SER A 214 2.93 3.18 6.27
N PRO A 215 4.04 3.02 5.52
CA PRO A 215 5.35 2.71 6.12
C PRO A 215 5.82 3.78 7.12
N LEU A 216 5.27 4.99 7.04
CA LEU A 216 5.58 6.13 7.90
C LEU A 216 4.46 6.45 8.90
N ALA A 217 3.55 5.49 9.20
CA ALA A 217 2.43 5.66 10.13
C ALA A 217 1.67 6.98 9.87
N SER A 218 1.17 7.15 8.63
CA SER A 218 0.50 8.37 8.14
C SER A 218 1.29 9.67 8.35
N GLY A 219 2.61 9.55 8.44
CA GLY A 219 3.55 10.67 8.62
C GLY A 219 4.02 10.88 10.05
N LEU A 220 3.58 10.10 11.04
CA LEU A 220 4.09 10.16 12.41
C LEU A 220 5.60 9.88 12.46
N LEU A 221 6.05 8.87 11.71
CA LEU A 221 7.45 8.46 11.59
C LEU A 221 8.29 9.42 10.71
N THR A 222 7.80 10.62 10.43
CA THR A 222 8.62 11.69 9.86
C THR A 222 9.08 12.70 10.92
N GLY A 223 8.52 12.64 12.13
CA GLY A 223 8.76 13.60 13.20
C GLY A 223 8.04 14.95 13.02
N LYS A 224 7.35 15.17 11.89
CA LYS A 224 6.71 16.47 11.60
C LYS A 224 5.54 16.81 12.53
N TYR A 225 4.98 15.81 13.22
CA TYR A 225 3.86 16.00 14.17
C TYR A 225 4.32 16.09 15.63
N ASN A 226 5.62 16.13 15.90
CA ASN A 226 6.15 16.14 17.28
C ASN A 226 5.74 17.39 18.07
N LYS A 227 5.42 18.51 17.41
CA LYS A 227 5.01 19.76 18.06
C LYS A 227 3.57 20.15 17.69
N ALA A 228 3.24 20.14 16.43
CA ALA A 228 1.92 20.50 15.89
C ALA A 228 1.76 19.90 14.49
N VAL A 229 0.54 19.88 13.96
CA VAL A 229 0.27 19.48 12.57
C VAL A 229 0.67 20.64 11.65
N PRO A 230 1.66 20.49 10.78
CA PRO A 230 2.06 21.57 9.87
C PRO A 230 0.96 21.84 8.83
N LYS A 231 0.81 23.12 8.45
CA LYS A 231 -0.11 23.54 7.39
C LYS A 231 0.20 22.80 6.07
N GLY A 232 -0.84 22.28 5.42
CA GLY A 232 -0.74 21.53 4.17
C GLY A 232 -0.20 20.11 4.33
N ALA A 233 0.01 19.63 5.56
CA ALA A 233 0.29 18.21 5.81
C ALA A 233 -0.96 17.35 5.59
N ARG A 234 -0.77 16.02 5.42
CA ARG A 234 -1.89 15.06 5.23
C ARG A 234 -2.98 15.22 6.31
N LEU A 235 -2.59 15.36 7.58
CA LEU A 235 -3.53 15.49 8.69
C LEU A 235 -4.16 16.90 8.82
N ASP A 236 -3.75 17.84 7.98
CA ASP A 236 -4.34 19.19 7.84
C ASP A 236 -5.25 19.29 6.61
N THR A 237 -5.34 18.22 5.80
CA THR A 237 -6.17 18.21 4.58
C THR A 237 -7.65 18.15 4.98
N PRO A 238 -8.53 19.01 4.42
CA PRO A 238 -9.97 18.95 4.64
C PRO A 238 -10.55 17.55 4.34
N GLY A 239 -11.42 17.07 5.24
CA GLY A 239 -11.99 15.71 5.17
C GLY A 239 -11.04 14.60 5.64
N MET A 240 -9.90 14.95 6.27
CA MET A 240 -8.98 14.01 6.93
C MET A 240 -9.00 14.15 8.46
N GLU A 241 -10.00 14.83 9.02
CA GLU A 241 -10.16 15.03 10.45
C GLU A 241 -10.25 13.69 11.19
N TRP A 242 -10.98 12.73 10.62
CA TRP A 242 -11.09 11.38 11.15
C TRP A 242 -9.72 10.68 11.27
N LEU A 243 -8.86 10.85 10.27
CA LEU A 243 -7.51 10.26 10.28
C LEU A 243 -6.61 10.97 11.30
N ARG A 244 -6.69 12.30 11.36
CA ARG A 244 -5.98 13.09 12.39
C ARG A 244 -6.35 12.63 13.79
N ASP A 245 -7.64 12.47 14.04
CA ASP A 245 -8.16 12.07 15.34
C ASP A 245 -7.76 10.62 15.67
N ALA A 246 -7.86 9.72 14.71
CA ALA A 246 -7.43 8.32 14.85
C ALA A 246 -5.94 8.17 15.15
N ILE A 247 -5.10 9.11 14.71
CA ILE A 247 -3.64 9.07 14.94
C ILE A 247 -3.28 9.87 16.20
N LEU A 248 -3.70 11.12 16.29
CA LEU A 248 -3.19 12.06 17.31
C LEU A 248 -4.00 12.08 18.61
N LYS A 249 -5.22 11.51 18.62
CA LYS A 249 -6.02 11.36 19.84
C LYS A 249 -6.01 9.92 20.40
N LYS A 250 -5.25 9.02 19.79
CA LYS A 250 -5.13 7.65 20.27
C LYS A 250 -4.41 7.61 21.61
N PRO A 251 -4.93 6.87 22.62
CA PRO A 251 -4.24 6.72 23.91
C PRO A 251 -2.78 6.27 23.73
N GLY A 252 -1.85 6.91 24.43
CA GLY A 252 -0.42 6.60 24.36
C GLY A 252 0.32 7.22 23.17
N ILE A 253 -0.29 8.15 22.44
CA ILE A 253 0.36 8.84 21.32
C ILE A 253 1.62 9.58 21.78
N GLU A 254 1.62 10.17 22.98
CA GLU A 254 2.76 10.89 23.56
C GLU A 254 3.99 9.97 23.68
N LYS A 255 3.79 8.68 24.01
CA LYS A 255 4.87 7.69 24.07
C LYS A 255 5.42 7.40 22.67
N LYS A 256 4.55 7.30 21.66
CA LYS A 256 4.95 7.14 20.26
C LYS A 256 5.71 8.37 19.75
N VAL A 257 5.25 9.58 20.06
CA VAL A 257 5.95 10.85 19.73
C VAL A 257 7.32 10.90 20.41
N ALA A 258 7.43 10.54 21.66
CA ALA A 258 8.72 10.45 22.35
C ALA A 258 9.66 9.41 21.71
N ALA A 259 9.13 8.26 21.31
CA ALA A 259 9.87 7.24 20.57
C ALA A 259 10.36 7.74 19.22
N VAL A 260 9.56 8.51 18.48
CA VAL A 260 9.95 9.11 17.20
C VAL A 260 11.20 9.98 17.35
N ALA A 261 11.32 10.73 18.45
CA ALA A 261 12.53 11.53 18.72
C ALA A 261 13.79 10.65 18.93
N LYS A 262 13.65 9.52 19.62
CA LYS A 262 14.75 8.54 19.81
C LYS A 262 15.12 7.85 18.48
N LEU A 263 14.13 7.46 17.67
CA LEU A 263 14.34 6.89 16.33
C LEU A 263 15.06 7.89 15.40
N ALA A 264 14.73 9.18 15.52
CA ALA A 264 15.41 10.23 14.76
C ALA A 264 16.91 10.38 15.14
N ALA A 265 17.26 10.12 16.41
CA ALA A 265 18.67 10.11 16.83
C ALA A 265 19.44 8.93 16.18
N ILE A 266 18.82 7.74 16.10
CA ILE A 266 19.42 6.61 15.37
C ILE A 266 19.57 6.94 13.87
N ALA A 267 18.54 7.50 13.22
CA ALA A 267 18.65 7.93 11.83
C ALA A 267 19.83 8.88 11.62
N LYS A 268 19.98 9.87 12.50
CA LYS A 268 21.08 10.83 12.46
C LYS A 268 22.45 10.15 12.61
N SER A 269 22.62 9.22 13.53
CA SER A 269 23.87 8.48 13.72
C SER A 269 24.26 7.64 12.50
N LEU A 270 23.27 7.19 11.71
CA LEU A 270 23.48 6.47 10.46
C LEU A 270 23.70 7.39 9.24
N GLY A 271 23.71 8.71 9.46
CA GLY A 271 23.81 9.70 8.37
C GLY A 271 22.62 9.65 7.41
N THR A 272 21.40 9.43 7.94
CA THR A 272 20.17 9.36 7.15
C THR A 272 19.03 10.11 7.83
N SER A 273 17.91 10.23 7.14
CA SER A 273 16.68 10.80 7.70
C SER A 273 15.77 9.74 8.30
N LEU A 274 14.88 10.17 9.19
CA LEU A 274 13.90 9.28 9.82
C LEU A 274 12.92 8.64 8.81
N PRO A 275 12.39 9.35 7.79
CA PRO A 275 11.60 8.71 6.73
C PRO A 275 12.33 7.58 6.00
N ARG A 276 13.59 7.81 5.59
CA ARG A 276 14.41 6.77 4.94
C ARG A 276 14.63 5.58 5.85
N LEU A 277 14.93 5.82 7.12
CA LEU A 277 15.10 4.76 8.13
C LEU A 277 13.83 3.92 8.27
N GLY A 278 12.67 4.54 8.42
CA GLY A 278 11.38 3.83 8.57
C GLY A 278 11.00 2.98 7.35
N ILE A 279 11.22 3.49 6.14
CA ILE A 279 10.98 2.75 4.89
C ILE A 279 11.99 1.61 4.75
N ALA A 280 13.28 1.87 4.98
CA ALA A 280 14.32 0.84 4.93
C ALA A 280 14.08 -0.28 5.95
N TRP A 281 13.59 0.06 7.15
CA TRP A 281 13.21 -0.93 8.15
C TRP A 281 12.10 -1.87 7.63
N CYS A 282 11.07 -1.36 6.97
CA CYS A 282 10.05 -2.21 6.33
C CYS A 282 10.69 -3.14 5.29
N LEU A 283 11.62 -2.65 4.48
CA LEU A 283 12.30 -3.41 3.43
C LEU A 283 13.27 -4.46 3.97
N ARG A 284 13.71 -4.37 5.23
CA ARG A 284 14.52 -5.42 5.89
C ARG A 284 13.74 -6.70 6.16
N ASN A 285 12.42 -6.64 6.23
CA ASN A 285 11.60 -7.84 6.32
C ASN A 285 11.55 -8.53 4.94
N PRO A 286 12.07 -9.77 4.81
CA PRO A 286 12.13 -10.48 3.53
C PRO A 286 10.74 -10.84 2.97
N ASN A 287 9.72 -10.84 3.82
CA ASN A 287 8.35 -11.15 3.41
C ASN A 287 7.63 -9.95 2.76
N ILE A 288 8.23 -8.75 2.80
CA ILE A 288 7.66 -7.57 2.15
C ILE A 288 8.09 -7.56 0.68
N SER A 289 7.13 -7.70 -0.22
CA SER A 289 7.40 -7.63 -1.66
C SER A 289 7.61 -6.19 -2.11
N THR A 290 6.80 -5.25 -1.63
CA THR A 290 6.94 -3.82 -1.96
C THR A 290 6.37 -2.94 -0.85
N VAL A 291 6.93 -1.74 -0.72
CA VAL A 291 6.49 -0.68 0.19
C VAL A 291 5.83 0.42 -0.64
N ILE A 292 4.52 0.64 -0.43
CA ILE A 292 3.77 1.67 -1.14
C ILE A 292 4.07 3.04 -0.55
N LEU A 293 4.71 3.88 -1.35
CA LEU A 293 5.02 5.26 -1.01
C LEU A 293 3.86 6.19 -1.37
N GLY A 294 3.68 7.25 -0.59
CA GLY A 294 2.85 8.39 -0.91
C GLY A 294 3.65 9.68 -0.81
N ALA A 295 3.46 10.60 -1.73
CA ALA A 295 4.08 11.90 -1.70
C ALA A 295 3.17 12.96 -2.32
N SER A 296 3.20 14.18 -1.78
CA SER A 296 2.51 15.36 -2.33
C SER A 296 3.47 16.33 -3.02
N LYS A 297 4.79 16.06 -2.96
CA LYS A 297 5.87 16.83 -3.59
C LYS A 297 6.95 15.89 -4.11
N VAL A 298 7.62 16.28 -5.19
CA VAL A 298 8.70 15.47 -5.80
C VAL A 298 9.86 15.27 -4.82
N GLU A 299 10.18 16.30 -4.04
CA GLU A 299 11.25 16.24 -3.05
C GLU A 299 10.99 15.18 -1.98
N GLN A 300 9.73 14.97 -1.57
CA GLN A 300 9.34 13.90 -0.64
C GLN A 300 9.54 12.51 -1.27
N LEU A 301 9.16 12.34 -2.53
CA LEU A 301 9.37 11.08 -3.24
C LEU A 301 10.86 10.78 -3.39
N THR A 302 11.65 11.75 -3.84
CA THR A 302 13.11 11.62 -3.98
C THR A 302 13.76 11.29 -2.63
N GLU A 303 13.31 11.93 -1.56
CA GLU A 303 13.75 11.61 -0.21
C GLU A 303 13.44 10.16 0.16
N ASN A 304 12.21 9.71 -0.06
CA ASN A 304 11.77 8.35 0.27
C ASN A 304 12.49 7.28 -0.56
N LEU A 305 12.80 7.54 -1.83
CA LEU A 305 13.57 6.65 -2.70
C LEU A 305 14.98 6.37 -2.14
N GLY A 306 15.58 7.34 -1.45
CA GLY A 306 16.85 7.16 -0.75
C GLY A 306 16.83 6.15 0.40
N ALA A 307 15.68 5.57 0.73
CA ALA A 307 15.61 4.47 1.71
C ALA A 307 16.37 3.22 1.24
N LEU A 308 16.50 3.01 -0.07
CA LEU A 308 17.27 1.89 -0.63
C LEU A 308 18.75 1.94 -0.21
N ASP A 309 19.32 3.13 -0.05
CA ASP A 309 20.71 3.34 0.39
C ASP A 309 20.93 3.05 1.89
N VAL A 310 19.84 2.89 2.64
CA VAL A 310 19.87 2.70 4.10
C VAL A 310 19.77 1.23 4.50
N ILE A 311 19.25 0.37 3.63
CA ILE A 311 18.98 -1.05 3.94
C ILE A 311 20.22 -1.73 4.50
N GLU A 312 21.38 -1.58 3.89
CA GLU A 312 22.64 -2.21 4.32
C GLU A 312 23.22 -1.60 5.61
N LYS A 313 22.79 -0.39 6.00
CA LYS A 313 23.16 0.23 7.27
C LYS A 313 22.39 -0.33 8.46
N LEU A 314 21.29 -1.04 8.22
CA LEU A 314 20.47 -1.68 9.24
C LEU A 314 21.10 -2.99 9.70
N THR A 315 22.22 -2.88 10.41
CA THR A 315 22.91 -4.03 11.01
C THR A 315 22.03 -4.72 12.07
N PRO A 316 22.32 -5.96 12.48
CA PRO A 316 21.60 -6.61 13.56
C PRO A 316 21.56 -5.79 14.87
N GLN A 317 22.61 -5.02 15.17
CA GLN A 317 22.60 -4.14 16.34
C GLN A 317 21.62 -2.98 16.17
N VAL A 318 21.64 -2.29 15.02
CA VAL A 318 20.70 -1.21 14.73
C VAL A 318 19.25 -1.71 14.78
N MET A 319 18.98 -2.90 14.24
CA MET A 319 17.63 -3.51 14.30
C MET A 319 17.20 -3.75 15.75
N ARG A 320 18.09 -4.27 16.63
CA ARG A 320 17.78 -4.41 18.07
C ARG A 320 17.51 -3.07 18.75
N ASP A 321 18.28 -2.03 18.42
CA ASP A 321 18.10 -0.70 19.00
C ASP A 321 16.76 -0.08 18.58
N LEU A 322 16.35 -0.26 17.31
CA LEU A 322 15.03 0.13 16.80
C LEU A 322 13.91 -0.64 17.51
N ASP A 323 14.08 -1.95 17.69
CA ASP A 323 13.13 -2.81 18.39
C ASP A 323 12.96 -2.43 19.86
N ALA A 324 14.05 -2.10 20.56
CA ALA A 324 13.99 -1.66 21.95
C ALA A 324 13.17 -0.37 22.13
N ILE A 325 13.14 0.50 21.11
CA ILE A 325 12.39 1.75 21.14
C ILE A 325 10.94 1.55 20.68
N SER A 326 10.72 0.88 19.57
CA SER A 326 9.40 0.79 18.91
C SER A 326 8.60 -0.44 19.32
N GLY A 327 9.24 -1.57 19.62
CA GLY A 327 8.60 -2.83 19.94
C GLY A 327 7.59 -2.77 21.09
N PRO A 328 7.91 -2.14 22.24
CA PRO A 328 6.95 -1.98 23.34
C PRO A 328 5.75 -1.09 23.02
N LEU A 329 5.76 -0.37 21.90
CA LEU A 329 4.72 0.56 21.45
C LEU A 329 3.99 0.04 20.19
N ALA A 330 4.46 -1.06 19.64
CA ALA A 330 3.81 -1.74 18.54
C ALA A 330 2.57 -2.51 19.03
N ASP A 331 1.60 -2.67 18.16
CA ASP A 331 0.38 -3.46 18.40
C ASP A 331 0.65 -4.94 18.52
#